data_722319b27a22c86da1d9d194e03aa93b
#
_entry.id   722319b27a22c86da1d9d194e03aa93b
#
_cell.length_a   1.000
_cell.length_b   1.000
_cell.length_c   1.000
_cell.angle_alpha   90.00
_cell.angle_beta   90.00
_cell.angle_gamma   90.00
#
_symmetry.space_group_name_H-M   'P 1'
#
loop_
_entity.id
_entity.type
_entity.pdbx_description
1 polymer ?
#
loop_
_entity_poly.entity_id
_entity_poly.type
_entity_poly.pdbx_seq_one_letter_code
_entity_poly.pdbx_strand_id
1 'polypeptide(L)'
;DLTVFTDIDCGYCRKLHEQVPQYNEEGISIRYMAFPRAGIGSRSYEKAVTVWCSDDQQQAMTEAKAGVEMAPIQCENPVAEQYQLGMTLGVSGTPALLTPDGQLIPGYVPPAQLRQRLDRMNPEAAE
;
A
#
# COMPACT_ATOMS: atom_id res chain seq x y z
N ASP A 1 6.36 8.41 8.28
CA ASP A 1 5.36 7.90 7.33
C ASP A 1 6.00 7.06 6.24
N LEU A 2 5.43 5.89 6.00
CA LEU A 2 5.87 5.01 4.94
C LEU A 2 4.76 4.91 3.89
N THR A 3 5.10 5.16 2.62
CA THR A 3 4.17 4.98 1.52
C THR A 3 4.27 3.54 1.02
N VAL A 4 3.13 2.87 0.86
CA VAL A 4 3.06 1.48 0.40
C VAL A 4 2.22 1.41 -0.86
N PHE A 5 2.85 1.03 -1.97
CA PHE A 5 2.12 0.69 -3.19
C PHE A 5 1.52 -0.68 -3.01
N THR A 6 0.21 -0.78 -3.06
CA THR A 6 -0.53 -1.99 -2.69
C THR A 6 -1.50 -2.41 -3.78
N ASP A 7 -1.68 -3.73 -3.90
CA ASP A 7 -2.68 -4.34 -4.78
C ASP A 7 -3.61 -5.16 -3.88
N ILE A 8 -4.91 -4.91 -4.01
CA ILE A 8 -5.92 -5.60 -3.21
C ILE A 8 -5.84 -7.12 -3.35
N ASP A 9 -5.48 -7.60 -4.53
CA ASP A 9 -5.41 -9.04 -4.83
C ASP A 9 -4.04 -9.66 -4.59
N CYS A 10 -3.14 -8.97 -3.91
CA CYS A 10 -1.80 -9.45 -3.60
C CYS A 10 -1.75 -10.09 -2.22
N GLY A 11 -1.26 -11.33 -2.13
CA GLY A 11 -1.18 -12.06 -0.87
C GLY A 11 -0.29 -11.40 0.18
N TYR A 12 0.90 -10.95 -0.21
CA TYR A 12 1.79 -10.25 0.73
C TYR A 12 1.28 -8.88 1.12
N CYS A 13 0.54 -8.21 0.23
CA CYS A 13 -0.12 -6.95 0.57
C CYS A 13 -1.19 -7.16 1.66
N ARG A 14 -1.93 -8.26 1.57
CA ARG A 14 -2.90 -8.64 2.60
C ARG A 14 -2.21 -8.92 3.92
N LYS A 15 -1.07 -9.61 3.89
CA LYS A 15 -0.28 -9.91 5.09
C LYS A 15 0.20 -8.63 5.74
N LEU A 16 0.72 -7.70 4.97
CA LEU A 16 1.17 -6.40 5.49
C LEU A 16 0.00 -5.65 6.14
N HIS A 17 -1.16 -5.65 5.48
CA HIS A 17 -2.34 -4.96 5.99
C HIS A 17 -2.81 -5.53 7.34
N GLU A 18 -2.77 -6.84 7.49
CA GLU A 18 -3.11 -7.48 8.76
C GLU A 18 -2.19 -7.06 9.90
N GLN A 19 -0.97 -6.64 9.58
CA GLN A 19 0.05 -6.25 10.55
C GLN A 19 0.18 -4.74 10.74
N VAL A 20 -0.72 -3.93 10.18
CA VAL A 20 -0.67 -2.47 10.35
C VAL A 20 -0.55 -2.07 11.82
N PRO A 21 -1.29 -2.66 12.77
CA PRO A 21 -1.10 -2.31 14.19
C PRO A 21 0.33 -2.52 14.68
N GLN A 22 0.98 -3.61 14.24
CA GLN A 22 2.35 -3.90 14.63
C GLN A 22 3.35 -2.89 14.02
N TYR A 23 3.13 -2.47 12.77
CA TYR A 23 3.93 -1.39 12.20
C TYR A 23 3.77 -0.10 13.00
N ASN A 24 2.55 0.22 13.41
CA ASN A 24 2.29 1.40 14.22
C ASN A 24 3.00 1.33 15.58
N GLU A 25 3.05 0.14 16.19
CA GLU A 25 3.79 -0.07 17.44
C GLU A 25 5.29 0.21 17.26
N GLU A 26 5.82 -0.05 16.07
CA GLU A 26 7.22 0.26 15.73
C GLU A 26 7.41 1.73 15.31
N GLY A 27 6.39 2.56 15.45
CA GLY A 27 6.46 3.97 15.08
C GLY A 27 6.35 4.22 13.59
N ILE A 28 5.85 3.25 12.82
CA ILE A 28 5.71 3.35 11.37
C ILE A 28 4.25 3.57 11.01
N SER A 29 3.95 4.70 10.39
CA SER A 29 2.63 5.00 9.83
C SER A 29 2.58 4.53 8.37
N ILE A 30 1.53 3.83 8.02
CA ILE A 30 1.35 3.30 6.66
C ILE A 30 0.39 4.18 5.87
N ARG A 31 0.83 4.63 4.71
CA ARG A 31 0.00 5.35 3.74
C ARG A 31 -0.04 4.54 2.45
N TYR A 32 -1.23 4.17 2.00
CA TYR A 32 -1.37 3.38 0.79
C TYR A 32 -1.45 4.23 -0.47
N MET A 33 -0.83 3.71 -1.53
CA MET A 33 -1.08 4.12 -2.90
C MET A 33 -1.49 2.90 -3.71
N ALA A 34 -2.45 3.05 -4.60
CA ALA A 34 -2.98 1.95 -5.38
C ALA A 34 -2.00 1.55 -6.49
N PHE A 35 -1.72 0.24 -6.56
CA PHE A 35 -0.93 -0.31 -7.65
C PHE A 35 -1.52 -1.65 -8.08
N PRO A 36 -2.66 -1.63 -8.80
CA PRO A 36 -3.25 -2.86 -9.33
C PRO A 36 -2.33 -3.43 -10.41
N ARG A 37 -1.65 -4.54 -10.09
CA ARG A 37 -0.62 -5.12 -10.96
C ARG A 37 -1.14 -5.51 -12.33
N ALA A 38 -2.42 -5.87 -12.43
CA ALA A 38 -3.04 -6.22 -13.70
C ALA A 38 -3.33 -5.01 -14.60
N GLY A 39 -3.14 -3.81 -14.09
CA GLY A 39 -3.22 -2.57 -14.86
C GLY A 39 -4.57 -1.86 -14.78
N ILE A 40 -4.61 -0.69 -15.39
CA ILE A 40 -5.83 0.14 -15.47
C ILE A 40 -6.88 -0.64 -16.26
N GLY A 41 -8.14 -0.66 -15.75
CA GLY A 41 -9.24 -1.37 -16.38
C GLY A 41 -9.41 -2.82 -15.93
N SER A 42 -8.49 -3.36 -15.11
CA SER A 42 -8.61 -4.71 -14.57
C SER A 42 -9.60 -4.77 -13.42
N ARG A 43 -9.92 -6.00 -12.98
CA ARG A 43 -10.77 -6.19 -11.78
C ARG A 43 -10.13 -5.62 -10.53
N SER A 44 -8.81 -5.79 -10.39
CA SER A 44 -8.07 -5.21 -9.27
C SER A 44 -8.13 -3.68 -9.28
N TYR A 45 -8.05 -3.08 -10.46
CA TYR A 45 -8.22 -1.64 -10.62
C TYR A 45 -9.62 -1.19 -10.15
N GLU A 46 -10.66 -1.89 -10.58
CA GLU A 46 -12.03 -1.58 -10.19
C GLU A 46 -12.25 -1.69 -8.68
N LYS A 47 -11.68 -2.73 -8.06
CA LYS A 47 -11.74 -2.89 -6.61
C LYS A 47 -11.02 -1.75 -5.89
N ALA A 48 -9.86 -1.32 -6.40
CA ALA A 48 -9.14 -0.19 -5.83
C ALA A 48 -9.96 1.09 -5.92
N VAL A 49 -10.58 1.35 -7.06
CA VAL A 49 -11.46 2.52 -7.23
C VAL A 49 -12.59 2.49 -6.21
N THR A 50 -13.22 1.34 -6.01
CA THR A 50 -14.29 1.18 -5.03
C THR A 50 -13.83 1.55 -3.63
N VAL A 51 -12.62 1.10 -3.23
CA VAL A 51 -12.05 1.43 -1.93
C VAL A 51 -11.80 2.93 -1.81
N TRP A 52 -11.14 3.53 -2.80
CA TRP A 52 -10.81 4.95 -2.77
C TRP A 52 -12.03 5.85 -2.80
N CYS A 53 -13.12 5.37 -3.40
CA CYS A 53 -14.39 6.12 -3.47
C CYS A 53 -15.33 5.86 -2.29
N SER A 54 -14.97 4.95 -1.38
CA SER A 54 -15.78 4.64 -0.20
C SER A 54 -15.65 5.74 0.85
N ASP A 55 -16.73 5.95 1.62
CA ASP A 55 -16.74 6.94 2.69
C ASP A 55 -15.75 6.59 3.80
N ASP A 56 -15.67 5.31 4.17
CA ASP A 56 -14.67 4.81 5.11
C ASP A 56 -13.64 3.98 4.36
N GLN A 57 -12.58 4.64 3.90
CA GLN A 57 -11.55 4.00 3.07
C GLN A 57 -10.82 2.91 3.84
N GLN A 58 -10.55 3.10 5.12
CA GLN A 58 -9.82 2.11 5.91
C GLN A 58 -10.61 0.83 6.07
N GLN A 59 -11.90 0.95 6.37
CA GLN A 59 -12.77 -0.23 6.47
C GLN A 59 -12.93 -0.90 5.11
N ALA A 60 -13.13 -0.12 4.06
CA ALA A 60 -13.26 -0.67 2.70
C ALA A 60 -11.99 -1.42 2.27
N MET A 61 -10.82 -0.89 2.59
CA MET A 61 -9.55 -1.55 2.30
C MET A 61 -9.45 -2.88 3.04
N THR A 62 -9.79 -2.90 4.32
CA THR A 62 -9.77 -4.12 5.13
C THR A 62 -10.71 -5.18 4.58
N GLU A 63 -11.93 -4.79 4.22
CA GLU A 63 -12.91 -5.71 3.64
C GLU A 63 -12.47 -6.24 2.28
N ALA A 64 -11.97 -5.35 1.41
CA ALA A 64 -11.51 -5.75 0.09
C ALA A 64 -10.35 -6.74 0.16
N LYS A 65 -9.39 -6.50 1.05
CA LYS A 65 -8.25 -7.40 1.23
C LYS A 65 -8.64 -8.71 1.88
N ALA A 66 -9.75 -8.74 2.62
CA ALA A 66 -10.31 -9.97 3.19
C ALA A 66 -11.10 -10.78 2.16
N GLY A 67 -11.24 -10.30 0.94
CA GLY A 67 -11.96 -10.98 -0.12
C GLY A 67 -13.47 -10.71 -0.14
N VAL A 68 -13.94 -9.75 0.63
CA VAL A 68 -15.36 -9.37 0.63
C VAL A 68 -15.69 -8.72 -0.70
N GLU A 69 -16.76 -9.20 -1.35
CA GLU A 69 -17.27 -8.55 -2.56
C GLU A 69 -18.01 -7.28 -2.16
N MET A 70 -17.64 -6.18 -2.82
CA MET A 70 -18.23 -4.87 -2.56
C MET A 70 -18.97 -4.39 -3.81
N ALA A 71 -20.10 -3.72 -3.60
CA ALA A 71 -20.80 -3.07 -4.70
C ALA A 71 -19.88 -2.02 -5.33
N PRO A 72 -19.70 -2.03 -6.67
CA PRO A 72 -18.81 -1.08 -7.31
C PRO A 72 -19.24 0.36 -7.07
N ILE A 73 -18.27 1.21 -6.71
CA ILE A 73 -18.45 2.64 -6.54
C ILE A 73 -17.48 3.33 -7.49
N GLN A 74 -17.98 4.34 -8.21
CA GLN A 74 -17.13 5.13 -9.09
C GLN A 74 -17.23 6.60 -8.69
N CYS A 75 -16.09 7.27 -8.70
CA CYS A 75 -15.98 8.69 -8.41
C CYS A 75 -14.68 9.21 -9.03
N GLU A 76 -14.45 10.50 -8.97
CA GLU A 76 -13.13 11.04 -9.25
C GLU A 76 -12.16 10.52 -8.20
N ASN A 77 -11.06 9.86 -8.65
CA ASN A 77 -10.17 9.18 -7.74
C ASN A 77 -8.73 9.16 -8.30
N PRO A 78 -7.72 9.01 -7.44
CA PRO A 78 -6.32 9.04 -7.86
C PRO A 78 -5.73 7.69 -8.24
N VAL A 79 -6.51 6.62 -8.38
CA VAL A 79 -5.97 5.27 -8.57
C VAL A 79 -5.09 5.18 -9.82
N ALA A 80 -5.57 5.67 -10.96
CA ALA A 80 -4.79 5.63 -12.20
C ALA A 80 -3.49 6.43 -12.09
N GLU A 81 -3.55 7.60 -11.48
CA GLU A 81 -2.38 8.45 -11.27
C GLU A 81 -1.37 7.79 -10.34
N GLN A 82 -1.83 7.16 -9.27
CA GLN A 82 -0.98 6.44 -8.32
C GLN A 82 -0.31 5.24 -8.99
N TYR A 83 -1.06 4.52 -9.82
CA TYR A 83 -0.50 3.40 -10.57
C TYR A 83 0.61 3.89 -11.52
N GLN A 84 0.37 4.96 -12.25
CA GLN A 84 1.35 5.53 -13.17
C GLN A 84 2.57 6.06 -12.42
N LEU A 85 2.38 6.67 -11.24
CA LEU A 85 3.49 7.11 -10.41
C LEU A 85 4.36 5.92 -10.00
N GLY A 86 3.74 4.83 -9.57
CA GLY A 86 4.47 3.61 -9.23
C GLY A 86 5.30 3.09 -10.39
N MET A 87 4.72 3.07 -11.58
CA MET A 87 5.46 2.67 -12.79
C MET A 87 6.67 3.57 -13.03
N THR A 88 6.49 4.88 -12.90
CA THR A 88 7.56 5.86 -13.08
C THR A 88 8.68 5.67 -12.05
N LEU A 89 8.33 5.32 -10.79
CA LEU A 89 9.29 5.10 -9.73
C LEU A 89 9.99 3.74 -9.80
N GLY A 90 9.59 2.88 -10.72
CA GLY A 90 10.21 1.57 -10.90
C GLY A 90 9.58 0.46 -10.06
N VAL A 91 8.34 0.64 -9.58
CA VAL A 91 7.63 -0.41 -8.88
C VAL A 91 7.34 -1.55 -9.86
N SER A 92 7.86 -2.74 -9.56
CA SER A 92 7.70 -3.93 -10.41
C SER A 92 6.90 -5.03 -9.76
N GLY A 93 6.50 -4.85 -8.51
CA GLY A 93 5.70 -5.81 -7.76
C GLY A 93 5.16 -5.16 -6.50
N THR A 94 4.31 -5.86 -5.77
CA THR A 94 3.68 -5.35 -4.55
C THR A 94 3.85 -6.33 -3.39
N PRO A 95 3.89 -5.85 -2.15
CA PRO A 95 3.95 -4.44 -1.77
C PRO A 95 5.30 -3.82 -2.16
N ALA A 96 5.31 -2.53 -2.44
CA ALA A 96 6.55 -1.77 -2.62
C ALA A 96 6.53 -0.60 -1.64
N LEU A 97 7.60 -0.46 -0.87
CA LEU A 97 7.66 0.47 0.24
C LEU A 97 8.53 1.67 -0.16
N LEU A 98 7.99 2.87 0.01
CA LEU A 98 8.69 4.10 -0.33
C LEU A 98 8.92 4.91 0.93
N THR A 99 10.18 5.18 1.24
CA THR A 99 10.55 5.96 2.42
C THR A 99 10.31 7.46 2.19
N PRO A 100 10.21 8.27 3.26
CA PRO A 100 10.03 9.71 3.09
C PRO A 100 11.15 10.40 2.30
N ASP A 101 12.35 9.85 2.31
CA ASP A 101 13.49 10.39 1.57
C ASP A 101 13.61 9.81 0.15
N GLY A 102 12.62 9.05 -0.32
CA GLY A 102 12.53 8.61 -1.70
C GLY A 102 13.22 7.29 -2.02
N GLN A 103 13.57 6.48 -1.02
CA GLN A 103 14.17 5.17 -1.27
C GLN A 103 13.08 4.11 -1.41
N LEU A 104 13.21 3.26 -2.42
CA LEU A 104 12.25 2.20 -2.70
C LEU A 104 12.75 0.86 -2.14
N ILE A 105 11.92 0.23 -1.31
CA ILE A 105 12.19 -1.09 -0.76
C ILE A 105 11.20 -2.06 -1.43
N PRO A 106 11.65 -2.94 -2.32
CA PRO A 106 10.75 -3.89 -2.96
C PRO A 106 10.38 -5.02 -2.01
N GLY A 107 9.10 -5.39 -2.00
CA GLY A 107 8.62 -6.56 -1.28
C GLY A 107 8.20 -6.31 0.16
N TYR A 108 7.75 -7.37 0.78
CA TYR A 108 7.26 -7.37 2.15
C TYR A 108 8.41 -7.47 3.15
N VAL A 109 8.38 -6.63 4.19
CA VAL A 109 9.33 -6.69 5.30
C VAL A 109 8.54 -6.68 6.62
N PRO A 110 8.74 -7.65 7.51
CA PRO A 110 8.03 -7.69 8.79
C PRO A 110 8.28 -6.43 9.64
N PRO A 111 7.34 -6.08 10.56
CA PRO A 111 7.41 -4.79 11.27
C PRO A 111 8.73 -4.51 11.99
N ALA A 112 9.20 -5.42 12.84
CA ALA A 112 10.43 -5.19 13.60
C ALA A 112 11.66 -5.10 12.70
N GLN A 113 11.72 -5.94 11.66
CA GLN A 113 12.81 -5.91 10.68
C GLN A 113 12.78 -4.63 9.85
N LEU A 114 11.59 -4.16 9.52
CA LEU A 114 11.44 -2.90 8.78
C LEU A 114 11.93 -1.73 9.62
N ARG A 115 11.59 -1.70 10.94
CA ARG A 115 12.10 -0.66 11.84
C ARG A 115 13.63 -0.63 11.83
N GLN A 116 14.26 -1.80 11.98
CA GLN A 116 15.73 -1.89 11.95
C GLN A 116 16.30 -1.41 10.62
N ARG A 117 15.65 -1.79 9.51
CA ARG A 117 16.12 -1.40 8.17
C ARG A 117 16.01 0.10 7.97
N LEU A 118 14.89 0.70 8.38
CA LEU A 118 14.70 2.15 8.27
C LEU A 118 15.71 2.91 9.11
N ASP A 119 16.03 2.42 10.31
CA ASP A 119 17.02 3.04 11.17
C ASP A 119 18.43 3.01 10.53
N ARG A 120 18.77 1.90 9.86
CA ARG A 120 20.06 1.80 9.15
C ARG A 120 20.15 2.71 7.92
N MET A 121 19.00 2.88 7.22
CA MET A 121 18.93 3.73 6.04
C MET A 121 18.99 5.21 6.38
N ASN A 122 18.47 5.59 7.56
CA ASN A 122 18.46 6.97 8.02
C ASN A 122 18.73 7.01 9.54
N PRO A 123 19.99 6.84 9.98
CA PRO A 123 20.32 6.80 11.41
C PRO A 123 19.94 8.07 12.17
N GLU A 124 19.91 9.23 11.52
CA GLU A 124 19.54 10.49 12.16
C GLU A 124 18.07 10.52 12.55
N ALA A 125 17.21 9.85 11.77
CA ALA A 125 15.78 9.77 12.07
C ALA A 125 15.46 8.84 13.25
N ALA A 126 16.41 7.98 13.65
CA ALA A 126 16.24 7.05 14.76
C ALA A 126 16.48 7.71 16.13
N GLU A 127 17.04 8.89 16.16
CA GLU A 127 17.36 9.61 17.40
C GLU A 127 16.15 10.40 17.96
#